data_83eaa3962ebf39e9b64567be8cc8f0fd
#
_entry.id   83eaa3962ebf39e9b64567be8cc8f0fd
#
_cell.length_a   1.000
_cell.length_b   1.000
_cell.length_c   1.000
_cell.angle_alpha   90.00
_cell.angle_beta   90.00
_cell.angle_gamma   90.00
#
_symmetry.space_group_name_H-M   'P 1'
#
loop_
_entity.id
_entity.type
_entity.pdbx_description
1 polymer ?
#
loop_
_entity_poly.entity_id
_entity_poly.type
_entity_poly.pdbx_seq_one_letter_code
_entity_poly.pdbx_strand_id
1 'polypeptide(L)'
;MKFRTESDTLGKVEIPIESLWGPQTQRSINNFKIGEPSSMPIEIIHAYAILKRACSKSNYKLGALDKNKMDLIDMACQEIIDGKHDKQFPLVVWQTGSGTQTNMNVNEVISNVAHIIEGKSLSEDQKTLKPNDDINNSQSSNDTFPTAMHIAAYKLVIETTIPALEDFHKTLKVKEKEFINDVKIGRTHLMDATPLTLGQEFSGYASQIEHGLRTLNNSLNHLSELAIGGTAVGTGLNTPKNFDKTTVDNISKECNIKFKIAENKFEALAAHDAIVETHSALKQLAISIYKIANDVRLLGSGPRAGFSELILPANEPGSSIMPGKINPTQCEAICMVCSQIIGNDYTIS
;
A
#
# COMPACT_ATOMS: atom_id res chain seq x y z
N MET A 1 28.97 -14.43 12.67
CA MET A 1 28.21 -14.63 11.42
C MET A 1 29.14 -15.16 10.37
N LYS A 2 28.69 -16.06 9.49
CA LYS A 2 29.42 -16.49 8.31
C LYS A 2 29.03 -15.59 7.14
N PHE A 3 29.98 -15.29 6.26
CA PHE A 3 29.76 -14.44 5.09
C PHE A 3 30.10 -15.21 3.81
N ARG A 4 29.44 -14.85 2.71
CA ARG A 4 29.84 -15.17 1.35
C ARG A 4 30.29 -13.89 0.64
N THR A 5 31.18 -14.01 -0.32
CA THR A 5 31.66 -12.88 -1.12
C THR A 5 30.97 -12.90 -2.47
N GLU A 6 30.27 -11.84 -2.82
CA GLU A 6 29.76 -11.58 -4.18
C GLU A 6 30.40 -10.31 -4.74
N SER A 7 30.23 -10.05 -6.02
CA SER A 7 30.79 -8.86 -6.67
C SER A 7 29.76 -8.15 -7.55
N ASP A 8 29.88 -6.84 -7.61
CA ASP A 8 29.21 -5.98 -8.57
C ASP A 8 30.26 -5.13 -9.34
N THR A 9 29.81 -4.13 -10.09
CA THR A 9 30.67 -3.24 -10.88
C THR A 9 31.64 -2.40 -10.01
N LEU A 10 31.38 -2.26 -8.71
CA LEU A 10 32.24 -1.54 -7.76
C LEU A 10 33.21 -2.46 -6.99
N GLY A 11 33.17 -3.79 -7.25
CA GLY A 11 34.06 -4.75 -6.65
C GLY A 11 33.39 -5.72 -5.64
N LYS A 12 34.19 -6.38 -4.82
CA LYS A 12 33.74 -7.41 -3.88
C LYS A 12 32.97 -6.84 -2.69
N VAL A 13 31.97 -7.58 -2.25
CA VAL A 13 31.13 -7.27 -1.06
C VAL A 13 30.91 -8.53 -0.26
N GLU A 14 31.05 -8.46 1.05
CA GLU A 14 30.70 -9.53 1.97
C GLU A 14 29.23 -9.43 2.36
N ILE A 15 28.52 -10.55 2.20
CA ILE A 15 27.07 -10.67 2.46
C ILE A 15 26.86 -11.80 3.47
N PRO A 16 26.01 -11.66 4.49
CA PRO A 16 25.69 -12.75 5.40
C PRO A 16 25.22 -13.98 4.62
N ILE A 17 25.70 -15.17 4.97
CA ILE A 17 25.47 -16.38 4.16
C ILE A 17 23.97 -16.74 4.06
N GLU A 18 23.20 -16.42 5.09
CA GLU A 18 21.76 -16.69 5.16
C GLU A 18 20.90 -15.67 4.38
N SER A 19 21.51 -14.58 3.89
CA SER A 19 20.78 -13.52 3.21
C SER A 19 20.54 -13.87 1.75
N LEU A 20 19.33 -13.63 1.26
CA LEU A 20 18.98 -13.82 -0.15
C LEU A 20 19.18 -12.56 -1.00
N TRP A 21 19.55 -11.44 -0.40
CA TRP A 21 19.95 -10.26 -1.17
C TRP A 21 21.39 -10.39 -1.69
N GLY A 22 21.75 -9.51 -2.59
CA GLY A 22 23.06 -9.48 -3.24
C GLY A 22 23.89 -8.24 -2.89
N PRO A 23 24.94 -7.96 -3.68
CA PRO A 23 25.92 -6.92 -3.38
C PRO A 23 25.34 -5.51 -3.39
N GLN A 24 24.42 -5.16 -4.30
CA GLN A 24 23.84 -3.83 -4.37
C GLN A 24 22.98 -3.51 -3.14
N THR A 25 22.19 -4.47 -2.68
CA THR A 25 21.42 -4.36 -1.43
C THR A 25 22.35 -4.20 -0.24
N GLN A 26 23.41 -5.00 -0.15
CA GLN A 26 24.37 -4.90 0.95
C GLN A 26 25.06 -3.52 0.98
N ARG A 27 25.40 -2.97 -0.19
CA ARG A 27 25.94 -1.60 -0.26
C ARG A 27 24.92 -0.56 0.20
N SER A 28 23.65 -0.73 -0.14
CA SER A 28 22.59 0.16 0.31
C SER A 28 22.45 0.15 1.84
N ILE A 29 22.46 -1.03 2.46
CA ILE A 29 22.46 -1.15 3.94
C ILE A 29 23.64 -0.42 4.56
N ASN A 30 24.83 -0.53 3.94
CA ASN A 30 26.04 0.12 4.45
C ASN A 30 26.00 1.65 4.26
N ASN A 31 25.34 2.13 3.23
CA ASN A 31 25.30 3.54 2.82
C ASN A 31 24.18 4.35 3.53
N PHE A 32 23.01 3.76 3.72
CA PHE A 32 21.85 4.43 4.31
C PHE A 32 21.59 3.96 5.73
N LYS A 33 22.22 4.60 6.71
CA LYS A 33 22.11 4.31 8.15
C LYS A 33 21.17 5.30 8.84
N ILE A 34 19.94 5.40 8.34
CA ILE A 34 18.92 6.33 8.83
C ILE A 34 17.54 5.65 8.88
N GLY A 35 16.82 5.82 9.98
CA GLY A 35 15.51 5.18 10.20
C GLY A 35 15.62 3.71 10.60
N GLU A 36 14.48 3.05 10.68
CA GLU A 36 14.40 1.65 11.08
C GLU A 36 14.69 0.73 9.88
N PRO A 37 15.52 -0.32 10.08
CA PRO A 37 15.69 -1.36 9.05
C PRO A 37 14.36 -1.98 8.64
N SER A 38 14.28 -2.43 7.39
CA SER A 38 13.06 -3.04 6.82
C SER A 38 11.83 -2.14 6.89
N SER A 39 12.02 -0.83 6.78
CA SER A 39 10.93 0.15 6.79
C SER A 39 10.29 0.39 5.42
N MET A 40 10.83 -0.20 4.33
CA MET A 40 10.11 -0.22 3.05
C MET A 40 8.84 -1.07 3.21
N PRO A 41 7.64 -0.51 2.92
CA PRO A 41 6.38 -1.25 3.07
C PRO A 41 6.40 -2.56 2.30
N ILE A 42 6.01 -3.65 2.96
CA ILE A 42 6.04 -4.99 2.36
C ILE A 42 5.09 -5.10 1.17
N GLU A 43 4.01 -4.33 1.16
CA GLU A 43 3.06 -4.24 0.07
C GLU A 43 3.72 -3.77 -1.24
N ILE A 44 4.70 -2.88 -1.14
CA ILE A 44 5.51 -2.44 -2.31
C ILE A 44 6.37 -3.60 -2.81
N ILE A 45 6.95 -4.39 -1.92
CA ILE A 45 7.76 -5.57 -2.29
C ILE A 45 6.90 -6.62 -3.00
N HIS A 46 5.73 -6.94 -2.45
CA HIS A 46 4.79 -7.88 -3.07
C HIS A 46 4.29 -7.35 -4.43
N ALA A 47 4.02 -6.05 -4.54
CA ALA A 47 3.68 -5.40 -5.81
C ALA A 47 4.83 -5.47 -6.83
N TYR A 48 6.08 -5.32 -6.38
CA TYR A 48 7.24 -5.55 -7.22
C TYR A 48 7.32 -7.00 -7.73
N ALA A 49 7.07 -7.98 -6.90
CA ALA A 49 7.07 -9.38 -7.32
C ALA A 49 5.99 -9.66 -8.40
N ILE A 50 4.79 -9.10 -8.25
CA ILE A 50 3.73 -9.11 -9.27
C ILE A 50 4.23 -8.46 -10.56
N LEU A 51 4.81 -7.28 -10.47
CA LEU A 51 5.35 -6.55 -11.62
C LEU A 51 6.47 -7.32 -12.34
N LYS A 52 7.46 -7.85 -11.61
CA LYS A 52 8.58 -8.61 -12.17
C LYS A 52 8.11 -9.88 -12.88
N ARG A 53 7.15 -10.58 -12.29
CA ARG A 53 6.47 -11.72 -12.91
C ARG A 53 5.79 -11.31 -14.22
N ALA A 54 5.03 -10.22 -14.21
CA ALA A 54 4.34 -9.73 -15.40
C ALA A 54 5.31 -9.30 -16.51
N CYS A 55 6.42 -8.64 -16.15
CA CYS A 55 7.48 -8.26 -17.07
C CYS A 55 8.17 -9.47 -17.68
N SER A 56 8.49 -10.51 -16.90
CA SER A 56 9.14 -11.73 -17.40
C SER A 56 8.24 -12.48 -18.40
N LYS A 57 6.94 -12.60 -18.09
CA LYS A 57 5.94 -13.19 -19.00
C LYS A 57 5.82 -12.38 -20.30
N SER A 58 5.90 -11.06 -20.21
CA SER A 58 5.86 -10.17 -21.37
C SER A 58 7.12 -10.30 -22.22
N ASN A 59 8.28 -10.29 -21.62
CA ASN A 59 9.56 -10.49 -22.32
C ASN A 59 9.63 -11.85 -23.00
N TYR A 60 9.17 -12.92 -22.35
CA TYR A 60 9.06 -14.23 -22.98
C TYR A 60 8.13 -14.21 -24.19
N LYS A 61 6.90 -13.69 -24.04
CA LYS A 61 5.93 -13.59 -25.12
C LYS A 61 6.43 -12.79 -26.32
N LEU A 62 7.26 -11.78 -26.08
CA LEU A 62 7.82 -10.89 -27.09
C LEU A 62 9.22 -11.30 -27.58
N GLY A 63 9.72 -12.46 -27.14
CA GLY A 63 10.98 -13.04 -27.61
C GLY A 63 12.25 -12.42 -27.00
N ALA A 64 12.13 -11.64 -25.91
CA ALA A 64 13.24 -11.01 -25.23
C ALA A 64 13.78 -11.81 -24.02
N LEU A 65 13.11 -12.89 -23.63
CA LEU A 65 13.53 -13.80 -22.55
C LEU A 65 13.19 -15.24 -22.93
N ASP A 66 14.03 -16.19 -22.56
CA ASP A 66 13.73 -17.60 -22.79
C ASP A 66 12.75 -18.18 -21.75
N LYS A 67 12.13 -19.32 -22.11
CA LYS A 67 11.09 -19.95 -21.27
C LYS A 67 11.61 -20.38 -19.91
N ASN A 68 12.81 -20.97 -19.84
CA ASN A 68 13.36 -21.48 -18.60
C ASN A 68 13.59 -20.34 -17.58
N LYS A 69 14.14 -19.22 -18.03
CA LYS A 69 14.34 -18.02 -17.20
C LYS A 69 13.00 -17.43 -16.74
N MET A 70 12.01 -17.36 -17.63
CA MET A 70 10.66 -16.88 -17.29
C MET A 70 10.01 -17.77 -16.23
N ASP A 71 10.09 -19.10 -16.36
CA ASP A 71 9.53 -20.07 -15.42
C ASP A 71 10.20 -19.92 -14.03
N LEU A 72 11.52 -19.75 -13.97
CA LEU A 72 12.27 -19.53 -12.74
C LEU A 72 11.88 -18.21 -12.04
N ILE A 73 11.73 -17.13 -12.81
CA ILE A 73 11.26 -15.83 -12.28
C ILE A 73 9.84 -15.97 -11.75
N ASP A 74 8.96 -16.66 -12.46
CA ASP A 74 7.56 -16.89 -12.05
C ASP A 74 7.48 -17.61 -10.70
N MET A 75 8.25 -18.70 -10.53
CA MET A 75 8.30 -19.45 -9.27
C MET A 75 8.88 -18.62 -8.12
N ALA A 76 9.98 -17.92 -8.34
CA ALA A 76 10.59 -17.09 -7.31
C ALA A 76 9.68 -15.93 -6.89
N CYS A 77 9.02 -15.27 -7.84
CA CYS A 77 8.04 -14.23 -7.55
C CYS A 77 6.84 -14.75 -6.75
N GLN A 78 6.36 -15.98 -7.04
CA GLN A 78 5.29 -16.58 -6.27
C GLN A 78 5.67 -16.74 -4.79
N GLU A 79 6.89 -17.21 -4.51
CA GLU A 79 7.34 -17.33 -3.11
C GLU A 79 7.43 -15.99 -2.38
N ILE A 80 7.80 -14.92 -3.09
CA ILE A 80 7.82 -13.56 -2.51
C ILE A 80 6.39 -13.07 -2.26
N ILE A 81 5.47 -13.25 -3.21
CA ILE A 81 4.05 -12.89 -3.05
C ILE A 81 3.40 -13.64 -1.89
N ASP A 82 3.77 -14.91 -1.69
CA ASP A 82 3.32 -15.73 -0.57
C ASP A 82 3.93 -15.32 0.80
N GLY A 83 4.79 -14.30 0.83
CA GLY A 83 5.44 -13.78 2.05
C GLY A 83 6.55 -14.66 2.63
N LYS A 84 7.00 -15.72 1.91
CA LYS A 84 8.03 -16.65 2.41
C LYS A 84 9.39 -15.97 2.64
N HIS A 85 9.63 -14.85 1.97
CA HIS A 85 10.91 -14.16 1.96
C HIS A 85 10.87 -12.72 2.48
N ASP A 86 9.84 -12.31 3.22
CA ASP A 86 9.64 -10.92 3.68
C ASP A 86 10.84 -10.35 4.44
N LYS A 87 11.56 -11.20 5.19
CA LYS A 87 12.77 -10.81 5.93
C LYS A 87 13.99 -10.53 5.05
N GLN A 88 13.90 -10.77 3.75
CA GLN A 88 14.99 -10.54 2.80
C GLN A 88 14.98 -9.14 2.16
N PHE A 89 14.12 -8.25 2.67
CA PHE A 89 13.99 -6.87 2.21
C PHE A 89 14.33 -5.88 3.34
N PRO A 90 15.64 -5.77 3.68
CA PRO A 90 16.08 -5.04 4.87
C PRO A 90 16.21 -3.53 4.68
N LEU A 91 15.88 -3.01 3.48
CA LEU A 91 16.14 -1.62 3.14
C LEU A 91 15.21 -0.65 3.89
N VAL A 92 15.74 0.55 4.11
CA VAL A 92 15.00 1.67 4.70
C VAL A 92 14.28 2.46 3.61
N VAL A 93 13.20 3.16 3.97
CA VAL A 93 12.52 4.10 3.04
C VAL A 93 13.40 5.28 2.66
N TRP A 94 14.35 5.67 3.54
CA TRP A 94 15.28 6.77 3.35
C TRP A 94 16.44 6.37 2.43
N GLN A 95 16.13 6.18 1.16
CA GLN A 95 17.06 5.85 0.07
C GLN A 95 16.85 6.81 -1.10
N THR A 96 17.33 6.51 -2.32
CA THR A 96 17.06 7.39 -3.46
C THR A 96 15.57 7.43 -3.80
N GLY A 97 15.06 8.60 -4.19
CA GLY A 97 13.67 8.78 -4.56
C GLY A 97 13.24 7.96 -5.79
N SER A 98 14.18 7.55 -6.64
CA SER A 98 13.94 6.66 -7.78
C SER A 98 13.66 5.19 -7.39
N GLY A 99 13.85 4.81 -6.13
CA GLY A 99 13.65 3.44 -5.64
C GLY A 99 14.63 2.41 -6.22
N THR A 100 15.76 2.84 -6.77
CA THR A 100 16.73 1.94 -7.42
C THR A 100 17.22 0.85 -6.49
N GLN A 101 17.49 1.15 -5.22
CA GLN A 101 17.95 0.17 -4.26
C GLN A 101 16.88 -0.89 -3.99
N THR A 102 15.63 -0.50 -3.83
CA THR A 102 14.50 -1.44 -3.66
C THR A 102 14.30 -2.31 -4.90
N ASN A 103 14.33 -1.72 -6.10
CA ASN A 103 14.27 -2.46 -7.36
C ASN A 103 15.38 -3.52 -7.44
N MET A 104 16.61 -3.16 -7.09
CA MET A 104 17.73 -4.09 -7.12
C MET A 104 17.64 -5.14 -6.01
N ASN A 105 17.17 -4.79 -4.82
CA ASN A 105 16.92 -5.77 -3.75
C ASN A 105 15.94 -6.85 -4.22
N VAL A 106 14.83 -6.46 -4.83
CA VAL A 106 13.87 -7.42 -5.39
C VAL A 106 14.51 -8.28 -6.48
N ASN A 107 15.25 -7.67 -7.41
CA ASN A 107 15.94 -8.41 -8.47
C ASN A 107 16.96 -9.43 -7.92
N GLU A 108 17.74 -9.03 -6.93
CA GLU A 108 18.76 -9.89 -6.29
C GLU A 108 18.11 -11.06 -5.53
N VAL A 109 17.02 -10.80 -4.79
CA VAL A 109 16.28 -11.83 -4.06
C VAL A 109 15.64 -12.81 -5.06
N ILE A 110 14.98 -12.34 -6.12
CA ILE A 110 14.41 -13.22 -7.16
C ILE A 110 15.50 -14.11 -7.77
N SER A 111 16.67 -13.54 -8.11
CA SER A 111 17.78 -14.30 -8.67
C SER A 111 18.26 -15.42 -7.72
N ASN A 112 18.40 -15.11 -6.44
CA ASN A 112 18.90 -16.04 -5.44
C ASN A 112 17.84 -17.10 -5.05
N VAL A 113 16.57 -16.73 -4.97
CA VAL A 113 15.47 -17.69 -4.76
C VAL A 113 15.39 -18.66 -5.93
N ALA A 114 15.44 -18.17 -7.16
CA ALA A 114 15.48 -19.02 -8.36
C ALA A 114 16.65 -19.99 -8.35
N HIS A 115 17.83 -19.54 -7.92
CA HIS A 115 19.04 -20.38 -7.82
C HIS A 115 18.85 -21.52 -6.79
N ILE A 116 18.18 -21.25 -5.66
CA ILE A 116 17.81 -22.26 -4.66
C ILE A 116 16.75 -23.22 -5.21
N ILE A 117 15.76 -22.73 -5.95
CA ILE A 117 14.73 -23.56 -6.60
C ILE A 117 15.36 -24.57 -7.57
N GLU A 118 16.46 -24.20 -8.25
CA GLU A 118 17.25 -25.12 -9.07
C GLU A 118 18.05 -26.16 -8.26
N GLY A 119 18.01 -26.14 -6.92
CA GLY A 119 18.77 -27.03 -6.03
C GLY A 119 20.24 -26.64 -5.86
N LYS A 120 20.62 -25.40 -6.19
CA LYS A 120 21.99 -24.89 -6.15
C LYS A 120 22.27 -24.12 -4.86
N SER A 121 23.54 -24.04 -4.50
CA SER A 121 24.03 -23.27 -3.34
C SER A 121 24.33 -21.83 -3.70
N LEU A 122 24.00 -20.86 -2.81
CA LEU A 122 24.33 -19.44 -2.99
C LEU A 122 25.85 -19.16 -3.06
N SER A 123 26.68 -20.12 -2.69
CA SER A 123 28.14 -20.03 -2.81
C SER A 123 28.66 -20.37 -4.22
N GLU A 124 27.82 -20.82 -5.13
CA GLU A 124 28.19 -21.10 -6.52
C GLU A 124 28.27 -19.80 -7.31
N ASP A 125 29.34 -19.65 -8.12
CA ASP A 125 29.61 -18.39 -8.83
C ASP A 125 28.69 -18.12 -10.03
N GLN A 126 28.07 -19.16 -10.61
CA GLN A 126 27.22 -19.02 -11.81
C GLN A 126 25.73 -19.18 -11.49
N LYS A 127 25.02 -18.05 -11.45
CA LYS A 127 23.56 -18.03 -11.34
C LYS A 127 22.94 -18.06 -12.74
N THR A 128 21.85 -18.83 -12.89
CA THR A 128 21.09 -18.91 -14.14
C THR A 128 20.43 -17.58 -14.48
N LEU A 129 19.96 -16.85 -13.45
CA LEU A 129 19.36 -15.53 -13.59
C LEU A 129 20.31 -14.44 -13.10
N LYS A 130 20.55 -13.45 -13.94
CA LYS A 130 21.27 -12.24 -13.57
C LYS A 130 20.26 -11.15 -13.16
N PRO A 131 20.43 -10.52 -11.99
CA PRO A 131 19.47 -9.53 -11.47
C PRO A 131 19.17 -8.39 -12.44
N ASN A 132 20.21 -7.86 -13.09
CA ASN A 132 20.06 -6.72 -13.99
C ASN A 132 19.68 -7.14 -15.42
N ASP A 133 20.33 -8.17 -15.97
CA ASP A 133 20.21 -8.50 -17.39
C ASP A 133 18.92 -9.30 -17.70
N ASP A 134 18.49 -10.16 -16.77
CA ASP A 134 17.34 -11.06 -16.98
C ASP A 134 16.08 -10.57 -16.26
N ILE A 135 16.18 -10.26 -14.96
CA ILE A 135 15.01 -9.90 -14.15
C ILE A 135 14.59 -8.45 -14.40
N ASN A 136 15.56 -7.56 -14.61
CA ASN A 136 15.29 -6.15 -14.95
C ASN A 136 15.20 -5.89 -16.46
N ASN A 137 15.20 -6.92 -17.29
CA ASN A 137 15.16 -6.79 -18.75
C ASN A 137 13.95 -5.94 -19.21
N SER A 138 14.18 -5.00 -20.12
CA SER A 138 13.16 -4.05 -20.64
C SER A 138 12.60 -3.06 -19.59
N GLN A 139 13.29 -2.85 -18.47
CA GLN A 139 12.82 -2.04 -17.34
C GLN A 139 13.88 -1.04 -16.88
N SER A 140 13.43 -0.05 -16.13
CA SER A 140 14.24 0.82 -15.29
C SER A 140 13.65 0.87 -13.88
N SER A 141 14.42 1.25 -12.85
CA SER A 141 13.84 1.60 -11.56
C SER A 141 12.87 2.78 -11.68
N ASN A 142 13.09 3.66 -12.66
CA ASN A 142 12.29 4.85 -12.83
C ASN A 142 10.85 4.58 -13.28
N ASP A 143 10.59 3.49 -14.02
CA ASP A 143 9.23 3.07 -14.37
C ASP A 143 8.69 1.98 -13.44
N THR A 144 9.56 1.13 -12.87
CA THR A 144 9.12 0.03 -12.00
C THR A 144 8.70 0.48 -10.61
N PHE A 145 9.41 1.45 -10.00
CA PHE A 145 9.08 1.89 -8.65
C PHE A 145 7.72 2.59 -8.57
N PRO A 146 7.40 3.60 -9.40
CA PRO A 146 6.06 4.19 -9.41
C PRO A 146 4.97 3.16 -9.78
N THR A 147 5.25 2.24 -10.70
CA THR A 147 4.32 1.15 -11.01
C THR A 147 4.02 0.27 -9.79
N ALA A 148 5.04 -0.12 -9.03
CA ALA A 148 4.86 -0.92 -7.81
C ALA A 148 4.11 -0.14 -6.72
N MET A 149 4.38 1.16 -6.56
CA MET A 149 3.64 2.05 -5.65
C MET A 149 2.15 2.09 -6.01
N HIS A 150 1.81 2.29 -7.29
CA HIS A 150 0.43 2.31 -7.76
C HIS A 150 -0.28 0.98 -7.53
N ILE A 151 0.36 -0.16 -7.86
CA ILE A 151 -0.22 -1.49 -7.63
C ILE A 151 -0.48 -1.71 -6.13
N ALA A 152 0.49 -1.41 -5.27
CA ALA A 152 0.38 -1.59 -3.82
C ALA A 152 -0.75 -0.73 -3.23
N ALA A 153 -0.75 0.57 -3.54
CA ALA A 153 -1.75 1.51 -3.05
C ALA A 153 -3.17 1.15 -3.54
N TYR A 154 -3.31 0.84 -4.83
CA TYR A 154 -4.60 0.46 -5.41
C TYR A 154 -5.16 -0.79 -4.73
N LYS A 155 -4.34 -1.84 -4.58
CA LYS A 155 -4.75 -3.09 -3.91
C LYS A 155 -5.19 -2.83 -2.46
N LEU A 156 -4.42 -2.10 -1.67
CA LEU A 156 -4.79 -1.76 -0.29
C LEU A 156 -6.11 -1.00 -0.21
N VAL A 157 -6.34 -0.07 -1.13
CA VAL A 157 -7.59 0.69 -1.15
C VAL A 157 -8.79 -0.20 -1.46
N ILE A 158 -8.72 -1.06 -2.48
CA ILE A 158 -9.88 -1.87 -2.89
C ILE A 158 -10.07 -3.15 -2.04
N GLU A 159 -8.99 -3.73 -1.53
CA GLU A 159 -9.06 -4.99 -0.78
C GLU A 159 -9.32 -4.78 0.72
N THR A 160 -8.98 -3.61 1.25
CA THR A 160 -9.05 -3.33 2.70
C THR A 160 -9.86 -2.08 3.01
N THR A 161 -9.51 -0.93 2.42
CA THR A 161 -10.06 0.35 2.83
C THR A 161 -11.52 0.52 2.41
N ILE A 162 -11.83 0.30 1.13
CA ILE A 162 -13.21 0.42 0.61
C ILE A 162 -14.15 -0.56 1.31
N PRO A 163 -13.86 -1.87 1.44
CA PRO A 163 -14.74 -2.81 2.14
C PRO A 163 -15.02 -2.40 3.59
N ALA A 164 -14.01 -1.93 4.32
CA ALA A 164 -14.20 -1.45 5.69
C ALA A 164 -15.09 -0.19 5.77
N LEU A 165 -14.94 0.74 4.82
CA LEU A 165 -15.79 1.95 4.74
C LEU A 165 -17.22 1.61 4.31
N GLU A 166 -17.40 0.65 3.42
CA GLU A 166 -18.73 0.16 3.01
C GLU A 166 -19.47 -0.50 4.18
N ASP A 167 -18.78 -1.31 4.97
CA ASP A 167 -19.35 -1.92 6.18
C ASP A 167 -19.70 -0.85 7.23
N PHE A 168 -18.82 0.13 7.42
CA PHE A 168 -19.10 1.27 8.30
C PHE A 168 -20.32 2.07 7.82
N HIS A 169 -20.40 2.40 6.52
CA HIS A 169 -21.57 3.06 5.93
C HIS A 169 -22.85 2.26 6.15
N LYS A 170 -22.81 0.95 5.88
CA LYS A 170 -23.94 0.04 6.11
C LYS A 170 -24.40 0.05 7.56
N THR A 171 -23.44 0.03 8.51
CA THR A 171 -23.74 0.09 9.94
C THR A 171 -24.44 1.41 10.31
N LEU A 172 -23.97 2.55 9.79
CA LEU A 172 -24.62 3.85 9.97
C LEU A 172 -26.05 3.85 9.42
N LYS A 173 -26.26 3.24 8.23
CA LYS A 173 -27.61 3.10 7.64
C LYS A 173 -28.53 2.20 8.45
N VAL A 174 -28.01 1.20 9.13
CA VAL A 174 -28.78 0.37 10.07
C VAL A 174 -29.21 1.21 11.28
N LYS A 175 -28.29 1.97 11.87
CA LYS A 175 -28.57 2.85 13.01
C LYS A 175 -29.51 4.00 12.66
N GLU A 176 -29.40 4.57 11.47
CA GLU A 176 -30.37 5.53 10.95
C GLU A 176 -31.80 4.99 11.02
N LYS A 177 -32.02 3.75 10.57
CA LYS A 177 -33.33 3.10 10.59
C LYS A 177 -33.79 2.72 12.00
N GLU A 178 -32.88 2.23 12.82
CA GLU A 178 -33.16 1.85 14.21
C GLU A 178 -33.67 3.05 15.02
N PHE A 179 -33.04 4.22 14.86
CA PHE A 179 -33.31 5.43 15.63
C PHE A 179 -34.25 6.41 14.94
N ILE A 180 -34.91 6.00 13.86
CA ILE A 180 -35.74 6.94 13.05
C ILE A 180 -36.91 7.57 13.83
N ASN A 181 -37.41 6.87 14.84
CA ASN A 181 -38.51 7.32 15.68
C ASN A 181 -38.08 7.93 17.03
N ASP A 182 -36.77 7.93 17.32
CA ASP A 182 -36.24 8.45 18.58
C ASP A 182 -36.07 9.96 18.50
N VAL A 183 -37.13 10.68 18.93
CA VAL A 183 -37.15 12.15 18.92
C VAL A 183 -36.18 12.68 20.00
N LYS A 184 -35.35 13.60 19.62
CA LYS A 184 -34.38 14.30 20.48
C LYS A 184 -34.39 15.80 20.20
N ILE A 185 -33.74 16.56 21.11
CA ILE A 185 -33.43 17.96 20.84
C ILE A 185 -32.28 18.08 19.82
N GLY A 186 -32.45 18.90 18.80
CA GLY A 186 -31.36 19.37 17.96
C GLY A 186 -30.57 20.46 18.67
N ARG A 187 -29.25 20.50 18.40
CA ARG A 187 -28.36 21.53 18.97
C ARG A 187 -27.72 22.34 17.86
N THR A 188 -27.70 23.66 18.03
CA THR A 188 -26.83 24.57 17.26
C THR A 188 -25.94 25.31 18.26
N HIS A 189 -24.64 25.39 18.00
CA HIS A 189 -23.67 25.96 18.96
C HIS A 189 -23.66 25.23 20.32
N LEU A 190 -24.05 23.97 20.37
CA LEU A 190 -24.28 23.15 21.57
C LEU A 190 -25.47 23.63 22.45
N MET A 191 -26.26 24.59 21.97
CA MET A 191 -27.47 25.09 22.65
C MET A 191 -28.71 24.42 22.03
N ASP A 192 -29.76 24.27 22.86
CA ASP A 192 -31.01 23.68 22.46
C ASP A 192 -31.61 24.45 21.26
N ALA A 193 -32.05 23.69 20.25
CA ALA A 193 -32.68 24.24 19.06
C ALA A 193 -34.05 23.55 18.79
N THR A 194 -34.28 23.11 17.58
CA THR A 194 -35.54 22.44 17.20
C THR A 194 -35.43 20.92 17.29
N PRO A 195 -36.53 20.18 17.50
CA PRO A 195 -36.51 18.72 17.52
C PRO A 195 -36.10 18.11 16.18
N LEU A 196 -35.39 16.96 16.24
CA LEU A 196 -35.17 16.04 15.15
C LEU A 196 -35.18 14.61 15.71
N THR A 197 -35.00 13.61 14.86
CA THR A 197 -34.78 12.26 15.36
C THR A 197 -33.28 11.91 15.36
N LEU A 198 -32.90 11.02 16.26
CA LEU A 198 -31.52 10.48 16.28
C LEU A 198 -31.16 9.79 14.95
N GLY A 199 -32.16 9.12 14.32
CA GLY A 199 -31.99 8.54 12.98
C GLY A 199 -31.68 9.59 11.91
N GLN A 200 -32.25 10.78 11.97
CA GLN A 200 -31.90 11.88 11.06
C GLN A 200 -30.44 12.34 11.26
N GLU A 201 -29.95 12.37 12.48
CA GLU A 201 -28.55 12.69 12.78
C GLU A 201 -27.62 11.62 12.19
N PHE A 202 -27.92 10.33 12.38
CA PHE A 202 -27.17 9.22 11.78
C PHE A 202 -27.24 9.21 10.24
N SER A 203 -28.31 9.68 9.63
CA SER A 203 -28.40 9.83 8.17
C SER A 203 -27.34 10.81 7.63
N GLY A 204 -27.07 11.88 8.38
CA GLY A 204 -25.99 12.82 8.06
C GLY A 204 -24.61 12.15 8.08
N TYR A 205 -24.35 11.29 9.08
CA TYR A 205 -23.09 10.52 9.15
C TYR A 205 -22.96 9.55 7.99
N ALA A 206 -24.00 8.81 7.67
CA ALA A 206 -24.03 7.90 6.52
C ALA A 206 -23.72 8.64 5.20
N SER A 207 -24.33 9.79 5.00
CA SER A 207 -24.11 10.62 3.81
C SER A 207 -22.65 11.13 3.70
N GLN A 208 -22.01 11.50 4.82
CA GLN A 208 -20.60 11.89 4.82
C GLN A 208 -19.69 10.75 4.33
N ILE A 209 -19.92 9.52 4.78
CA ILE A 209 -19.14 8.34 4.36
C ILE A 209 -19.43 7.99 2.89
N GLU A 210 -20.67 8.05 2.44
CA GLU A 210 -21.05 7.83 1.04
C GLU A 210 -20.33 8.79 0.09
N HIS A 211 -20.29 10.08 0.43
CA HIS A 211 -19.58 11.09 -0.35
C HIS A 211 -18.07 10.83 -0.37
N GLY A 212 -17.50 10.45 0.78
CA GLY A 212 -16.08 10.09 0.88
C GLY A 212 -15.73 8.86 0.06
N LEU A 213 -16.55 7.80 0.11
CA LEU A 213 -16.39 6.60 -0.73
C LEU A 213 -16.40 6.94 -2.22
N ARG A 214 -17.32 7.82 -2.65
CA ARG A 214 -17.38 8.27 -4.04
C ARG A 214 -16.12 9.03 -4.46
N THR A 215 -15.61 9.91 -3.60
CA THR A 215 -14.35 10.65 -3.85
C THR A 215 -13.17 9.69 -3.95
N LEU A 216 -13.06 8.72 -3.03
CA LEU A 216 -11.99 7.73 -3.05
C LEU A 216 -12.06 6.86 -4.31
N ASN A 217 -13.24 6.38 -4.69
CA ASN A 217 -13.41 5.60 -5.92
C ASN A 217 -13.01 6.39 -7.19
N ASN A 218 -13.30 7.70 -7.22
CA ASN A 218 -12.91 8.54 -8.36
C ASN A 218 -11.39 8.66 -8.50
N SER A 219 -10.64 8.75 -7.40
CA SER A 219 -9.17 8.83 -7.44
C SER A 219 -8.50 7.56 -7.98
N LEU A 220 -9.18 6.41 -7.91
CA LEU A 220 -8.68 5.16 -8.45
C LEU A 220 -8.51 5.18 -9.97
N ASN A 221 -9.19 6.08 -10.70
CA ASN A 221 -9.01 6.21 -12.13
C ASN A 221 -7.58 6.59 -12.49
N HIS A 222 -7.03 7.61 -11.81
CA HIS A 222 -5.65 8.05 -11.98
C HIS A 222 -4.66 7.04 -11.39
N LEU A 223 -4.93 6.52 -10.20
CA LEU A 223 -4.09 5.51 -9.56
C LEU A 223 -3.99 4.19 -10.36
N SER A 224 -4.95 3.91 -11.27
CA SER A 224 -4.90 2.74 -12.14
C SER A 224 -3.90 2.84 -13.29
N GLU A 225 -3.34 4.03 -13.55
CA GLU A 225 -2.37 4.27 -14.62
C GLU A 225 -0.97 3.85 -14.20
N LEU A 226 -0.32 3.00 -15.01
CA LEU A 226 0.99 2.44 -14.70
C LEU A 226 2.08 3.01 -15.61
N ALA A 227 3.19 3.41 -14.99
CA ALA A 227 4.36 3.99 -15.66
C ALA A 227 5.18 2.96 -16.46
N ILE A 228 4.97 1.65 -16.24
CA ILE A 228 5.77 0.58 -16.83
C ILE A 228 5.86 0.68 -18.36
N GLY A 229 7.04 0.45 -18.90
CA GLY A 229 7.37 0.59 -20.30
C GLY A 229 7.86 1.99 -20.69
N GLY A 230 7.90 2.95 -19.72
CA GLY A 230 8.57 4.24 -19.92
C GLY A 230 10.09 4.15 -19.88
N THR A 231 10.60 3.10 -19.21
CA THR A 231 12.02 2.87 -18.94
C THR A 231 12.70 4.05 -18.22
N ALA A 232 13.83 4.54 -18.70
CA ALA A 232 14.64 5.52 -17.96
C ALA A 232 14.00 6.90 -17.85
N VAL A 233 13.35 7.38 -18.93
CA VAL A 233 12.88 8.78 -19.03
C VAL A 233 11.49 8.93 -19.66
N GLY A 234 10.76 7.84 -19.90
CA GLY A 234 9.42 7.89 -20.50
C GLY A 234 9.34 7.55 -21.98
N THR A 235 10.48 7.41 -22.67
CA THR A 235 10.53 7.14 -24.11
C THR A 235 10.38 5.68 -24.50
N GLY A 236 10.48 4.76 -23.53
CA GLY A 236 10.39 3.31 -23.77
C GLY A 236 11.64 2.73 -24.45
N LEU A 237 12.79 3.39 -24.33
CA LEU A 237 14.04 2.91 -24.91
C LEU A 237 14.40 1.51 -24.38
N ASN A 238 14.85 0.61 -25.28
CA ASN A 238 15.22 -0.77 -24.99
C ASN A 238 14.05 -1.70 -24.61
N THR A 239 12.81 -1.35 -24.93
CA THR A 239 11.68 -2.28 -24.80
C THR A 239 11.28 -2.88 -26.13
N PRO A 240 10.85 -4.17 -26.17
CA PRO A 240 10.16 -4.71 -27.33
C PRO A 240 8.85 -3.97 -27.61
N LYS A 241 8.43 -3.92 -28.86
CA LYS A 241 7.14 -3.31 -29.22
C LYS A 241 5.99 -3.96 -28.45
N ASN A 242 5.09 -3.18 -27.89
CA ASN A 242 3.95 -3.58 -27.04
C ASN A 242 4.34 -4.20 -25.68
N PHE A 243 5.55 -3.98 -25.21
CA PHE A 243 5.96 -4.45 -23.87
C PHE A 243 5.06 -3.89 -22.77
N ASP A 244 4.82 -2.58 -22.78
CA ASP A 244 3.94 -1.87 -21.83
C ASP A 244 2.53 -2.48 -21.80
N LYS A 245 1.89 -2.61 -22.97
CA LYS A 245 0.54 -3.18 -23.09
C LYS A 245 0.48 -4.60 -22.55
N THR A 246 1.43 -5.45 -22.98
CA THR A 246 1.44 -6.85 -22.56
C THR A 246 1.67 -6.97 -21.05
N THR A 247 2.53 -6.11 -20.48
CA THR A 247 2.83 -6.12 -19.05
C THR A 247 1.65 -5.64 -18.21
N VAL A 248 1.00 -4.55 -18.61
CA VAL A 248 -0.21 -4.04 -17.93
C VAL A 248 -1.36 -5.06 -18.01
N ASP A 249 -1.53 -5.72 -19.15
CA ASP A 249 -2.52 -6.80 -19.29
C ASP A 249 -2.23 -7.99 -18.35
N ASN A 250 -0.94 -8.36 -18.17
CA ASN A 250 -0.53 -9.42 -17.27
C ASN A 250 -0.74 -9.03 -15.79
N ILE A 251 -0.36 -7.80 -15.40
CA ILE A 251 -0.61 -7.27 -14.04
C ILE A 251 -2.11 -7.27 -13.75
N SER A 252 -2.91 -6.78 -14.70
CA SER A 252 -4.37 -6.70 -14.54
C SER A 252 -5.01 -8.05 -14.31
N LYS A 253 -4.56 -9.08 -15.05
CA LYS A 253 -5.04 -10.45 -14.88
C LYS A 253 -4.64 -11.03 -13.53
N GLU A 254 -3.39 -10.82 -13.11
CA GLU A 254 -2.88 -11.35 -11.86
C GLU A 254 -3.55 -10.74 -10.64
N CYS A 255 -3.76 -9.43 -10.66
CA CYS A 255 -4.42 -8.71 -9.57
C CYS A 255 -5.95 -8.79 -9.62
N ASN A 256 -6.55 -9.29 -10.71
CA ASN A 256 -7.99 -9.16 -11.01
C ASN A 256 -8.47 -7.68 -10.90
N ILE A 257 -7.62 -6.74 -11.36
CA ILE A 257 -7.85 -5.30 -11.34
C ILE A 257 -7.60 -4.77 -12.74
N LYS A 258 -8.44 -3.86 -13.22
CA LYS A 258 -8.25 -3.23 -14.53
C LYS A 258 -7.29 -2.05 -14.41
N PHE A 259 -5.99 -2.33 -14.55
CA PHE A 259 -4.98 -1.29 -14.71
C PHE A 259 -4.92 -0.79 -16.16
N LYS A 260 -4.35 0.39 -16.35
CA LYS A 260 -4.15 1.06 -17.64
C LYS A 260 -2.69 1.43 -17.84
N ILE A 261 -2.28 1.57 -19.10
CA ILE A 261 -1.02 2.23 -19.43
C ILE A 261 -1.21 3.72 -19.13
N ALA A 262 -0.25 4.35 -18.45
CA ALA A 262 -0.28 5.79 -18.24
C ALA A 262 -0.39 6.55 -19.57
N GLU A 263 -1.30 7.51 -19.63
CA GLU A 263 -1.54 8.31 -20.83
C GLU A 263 -0.28 9.09 -21.21
N ASN A 264 0.47 9.55 -20.22
CA ASN A 264 1.75 10.23 -20.39
C ASN A 264 2.82 9.61 -19.48
N LYS A 265 3.76 8.86 -20.09
CA LYS A 265 4.82 8.19 -19.33
C LYS A 265 5.88 9.15 -18.79
N PHE A 266 6.01 10.36 -19.35
CA PHE A 266 6.93 11.37 -18.81
C PHE A 266 6.42 11.90 -17.47
N GLU A 267 5.12 12.18 -17.38
CA GLU A 267 4.46 12.55 -16.13
C GLU A 267 4.51 11.40 -15.12
N ALA A 268 4.08 10.19 -15.51
CA ALA A 268 3.97 9.02 -14.63
C ALA A 268 5.32 8.57 -14.02
N LEU A 269 6.46 8.89 -14.68
CA LEU A 269 7.79 8.64 -14.13
C LEU A 269 8.28 9.76 -13.20
N ALA A 270 7.86 10.99 -13.43
CA ALA A 270 8.44 12.17 -12.80
C ALA A 270 7.60 12.73 -11.64
N ALA A 271 6.33 12.35 -11.56
CA ALA A 271 5.38 12.86 -10.57
C ALA A 271 4.63 11.71 -9.86
N HIS A 272 4.05 12.00 -8.70
CA HIS A 272 3.27 11.06 -7.91
C HIS A 272 1.86 11.61 -7.62
N ASP A 273 1.31 12.39 -8.55
CA ASP A 273 0.05 13.11 -8.41
C ASP A 273 -1.13 12.19 -8.10
N ALA A 274 -1.16 10.97 -8.66
CA ALA A 274 -2.17 9.96 -8.37
C ALA A 274 -2.15 9.50 -6.89
N ILE A 275 -0.98 9.41 -6.27
CA ILE A 275 -0.84 9.10 -4.84
C ILE A 275 -1.34 10.27 -3.99
N VAL A 276 -0.98 11.51 -4.35
CA VAL A 276 -1.45 12.73 -3.68
C VAL A 276 -2.97 12.86 -3.77
N GLU A 277 -3.55 12.63 -4.94
CA GLU A 277 -5.01 12.65 -5.17
C GLU A 277 -5.72 11.61 -4.29
N THR A 278 -5.24 10.37 -4.28
CA THR A 278 -5.82 9.28 -3.47
C THR A 278 -5.70 9.60 -1.98
N HIS A 279 -4.55 10.11 -1.52
CA HIS A 279 -4.38 10.50 -0.12
C HIS A 279 -5.29 11.67 0.27
N SER A 280 -5.53 12.63 -0.62
CA SER A 280 -6.47 13.73 -0.39
C SER A 280 -7.89 13.23 -0.17
N ALA A 281 -8.32 12.19 -0.89
CA ALA A 281 -9.59 11.51 -0.65
C ALA A 281 -9.63 10.80 0.71
N LEU A 282 -8.55 10.14 1.11
CA LEU A 282 -8.42 9.53 2.45
C LEU A 282 -8.45 10.59 3.56
N LYS A 283 -7.79 11.75 3.37
CA LYS A 283 -7.86 12.88 4.30
C LYS A 283 -9.28 13.40 4.48
N GLN A 284 -10.03 13.57 3.39
CA GLN A 284 -11.44 13.97 3.47
C GLN A 284 -12.27 12.99 4.31
N LEU A 285 -12.10 11.68 4.09
CA LEU A 285 -12.74 10.63 4.88
C LEU A 285 -12.32 10.70 6.36
N ALA A 286 -11.02 10.89 6.64
CA ALA A 286 -10.52 11.02 8.00
C ALA A 286 -11.15 12.21 8.74
N ILE A 287 -11.36 13.36 8.09
CA ILE A 287 -12.03 14.51 8.67
C ILE A 287 -13.49 14.18 9.01
N SER A 288 -14.20 13.50 8.10
CA SER A 288 -15.59 13.07 8.33
C SER A 288 -15.70 12.07 9.48
N ILE A 289 -14.83 11.05 9.50
CA ILE A 289 -14.80 10.03 10.55
C ILE A 289 -14.42 10.64 11.90
N TYR A 290 -13.46 11.55 11.92
CA TYR A 290 -13.08 12.29 13.13
C TYR A 290 -14.26 13.04 13.75
N LYS A 291 -15.04 13.75 12.91
CA LYS A 291 -16.27 14.43 13.34
C LYS A 291 -17.28 13.44 13.89
N ILE A 292 -17.58 12.37 13.18
CA ILE A 292 -18.55 11.35 13.60
C ILE A 292 -18.15 10.74 14.94
N ALA A 293 -16.88 10.37 15.11
CA ALA A 293 -16.37 9.77 16.34
C ALA A 293 -16.47 10.74 17.54
N ASN A 294 -16.22 12.04 17.33
CA ASN A 294 -16.39 13.04 18.38
C ASN A 294 -17.86 13.25 18.76
N ASP A 295 -18.77 13.27 17.78
CA ASP A 295 -20.20 13.35 18.05
C ASP A 295 -20.69 12.12 18.85
N VAL A 296 -20.37 10.93 18.40
CA VAL A 296 -20.77 9.67 19.06
C VAL A 296 -20.29 9.64 20.52
N ARG A 297 -19.04 10.01 20.81
CA ARG A 297 -18.55 10.03 22.18
C ARG A 297 -19.18 11.16 23.03
N LEU A 298 -19.52 12.30 22.40
CA LEU A 298 -20.23 13.39 23.08
C LEU A 298 -21.65 12.96 23.45
N LEU A 299 -22.38 12.36 22.50
CA LEU A 299 -23.73 11.84 22.73
C LEU A 299 -23.74 10.69 23.75
N GLY A 300 -22.69 9.88 23.80
CA GLY A 300 -22.52 8.80 24.78
C GLY A 300 -21.93 9.25 26.11
N SER A 301 -21.73 10.55 26.34
CA SER A 301 -21.13 11.07 27.57
C SER A 301 -22.06 10.94 28.77
N GLY A 302 -21.51 10.68 29.93
CA GLY A 302 -22.28 10.59 31.19
C GLY A 302 -22.01 9.25 31.90
N PRO A 303 -23.07 8.61 32.46
CA PRO A 303 -24.53 8.83 32.21
C PRO A 303 -25.16 9.96 33.04
N ARG A 304 -24.56 10.45 34.12
CA ARG A 304 -25.23 11.39 35.04
C ARG A 304 -24.96 12.86 34.75
N ALA A 305 -23.73 13.17 34.33
CA ALA A 305 -23.24 14.52 34.09
C ALA A 305 -22.88 14.79 32.62
N GLY A 306 -23.41 13.99 31.71
CA GLY A 306 -23.28 14.14 30.27
C GLY A 306 -24.61 14.02 29.56
N PHE A 307 -24.61 13.90 28.22
CA PHE A 307 -25.84 13.86 27.42
C PHE A 307 -26.57 12.52 27.52
N SER A 308 -25.85 11.43 27.57
CA SER A 308 -26.41 10.08 27.70
C SER A 308 -27.52 9.76 26.68
N GLU A 309 -27.37 10.28 25.45
CA GLU A 309 -28.28 10.00 24.35
C GLU A 309 -27.96 8.69 23.65
N LEU A 310 -26.72 8.21 23.80
CA LEU A 310 -26.24 6.91 23.31
C LEU A 310 -25.66 6.06 24.45
N ILE A 311 -25.97 4.78 24.43
CA ILE A 311 -25.30 3.78 25.28
C ILE A 311 -24.25 3.08 24.44
N LEU A 312 -22.98 3.32 24.78
CA LEU A 312 -21.85 2.72 24.07
C LEU A 312 -21.57 1.30 24.60
N PRO A 313 -21.11 0.38 23.75
CA PRO A 313 -20.73 -0.99 24.16
C PRO A 313 -19.63 -0.97 25.22
N ALA A 314 -19.76 -1.84 26.21
CA ALA A 314 -18.75 -2.08 27.25
C ALA A 314 -17.68 -3.06 26.70
N ASN A 315 -16.73 -2.57 25.95
CA ASN A 315 -15.71 -3.42 25.33
C ASN A 315 -14.59 -3.82 26.31
N GLU A 316 -14.30 -2.94 27.30
CA GLU A 316 -13.23 -3.12 28.30
C GLU A 316 -13.47 -2.30 29.56
N PRO A 317 -12.86 -2.64 30.70
CA PRO A 317 -12.91 -1.80 31.90
C PRO A 317 -12.29 -0.45 31.63
N GLY A 318 -13.04 0.63 31.88
CA GLY A 318 -12.62 2.01 31.57
C GLY A 318 -11.76 2.67 32.65
N SER A 319 -11.59 2.03 33.82
CA SER A 319 -10.81 2.56 34.93
C SER A 319 -10.38 1.47 35.91
N SER A 320 -9.17 1.58 36.44
CA SER A 320 -8.64 0.69 37.50
C SER A 320 -9.21 1.01 38.90
N ILE A 321 -9.77 2.21 39.11
CA ILE A 321 -10.22 2.69 40.42
C ILE A 321 -11.72 3.02 40.45
N MET A 322 -12.40 3.05 39.32
CA MET A 322 -13.84 3.33 39.22
C MET A 322 -14.58 2.16 38.56
N PRO A 323 -15.08 1.18 39.33
CA PRO A 323 -15.79 0.05 38.79
C PRO A 323 -17.02 0.46 37.98
N GLY A 324 -17.23 -0.16 36.83
CA GLY A 324 -18.37 0.11 35.95
C GLY A 324 -18.23 1.34 35.05
N LYS A 325 -17.10 2.05 35.11
CA LYS A 325 -16.84 3.12 34.16
C LYS A 325 -16.50 2.54 32.78
N ILE A 326 -17.19 3.01 31.74
CA ILE A 326 -17.00 2.63 30.34
C ILE A 326 -16.52 3.84 29.58
N ASN A 327 -15.40 3.71 28.87
CA ASN A 327 -14.84 4.77 28.05
C ASN A 327 -15.15 4.53 26.57
N PRO A 328 -15.27 5.59 25.74
CA PRO A 328 -15.47 5.49 24.30
C PRO A 328 -14.15 5.21 23.56
N THR A 329 -13.43 4.16 23.95
CA THR A 329 -12.04 3.90 23.54
C THR A 329 -11.89 3.72 22.03
N GLN A 330 -12.88 3.13 21.35
CA GLN A 330 -12.88 3.00 19.88
C GLN A 330 -12.97 4.36 19.19
N CYS A 331 -13.79 5.27 19.71
CA CYS A 331 -13.87 6.64 19.19
C CYS A 331 -12.56 7.41 19.41
N GLU A 332 -11.89 7.18 20.55
CA GLU A 332 -10.60 7.79 20.83
C GLU A 332 -9.51 7.26 19.88
N ALA A 333 -9.45 5.95 19.69
CA ALA A 333 -8.48 5.31 18.78
C ALA A 333 -8.65 5.79 17.35
N ILE A 334 -9.88 5.84 16.83
CA ILE A 334 -10.11 6.32 15.46
C ILE A 334 -9.80 7.81 15.30
N CYS A 335 -10.00 8.63 16.32
CA CYS A 335 -9.57 10.04 16.29
C CYS A 335 -8.06 10.17 16.17
N MET A 336 -7.28 9.32 16.87
CA MET A 336 -5.82 9.31 16.74
C MET A 336 -5.38 8.87 15.33
N VAL A 337 -6.00 7.83 14.75
CA VAL A 337 -5.74 7.40 13.38
C VAL A 337 -6.05 8.50 12.37
N CYS A 338 -7.21 9.17 12.52
CA CYS A 338 -7.58 10.28 11.65
C CYS A 338 -6.56 11.45 11.73
N SER A 339 -6.10 11.75 12.94
CA SER A 339 -5.07 12.79 13.14
C SER A 339 -3.76 12.42 12.44
N GLN A 340 -3.36 11.14 12.49
CA GLN A 340 -2.17 10.65 11.77
C GLN A 340 -2.34 10.77 10.26
N ILE A 341 -3.50 10.39 9.70
CA ILE A 341 -3.78 10.53 8.26
C ILE A 341 -3.71 12.00 7.82
N ILE A 342 -4.31 12.91 8.61
CA ILE A 342 -4.26 14.36 8.33
C ILE A 342 -2.81 14.87 8.38
N GLY A 343 -2.01 14.42 9.35
CA GLY A 343 -0.60 14.78 9.45
C GLY A 343 0.25 14.25 8.28
N ASN A 344 -0.02 13.04 7.82
CA ASN A 344 0.69 12.43 6.68
C ASN A 344 0.46 13.20 5.35
N ASP A 345 -0.64 13.94 5.24
CA ASP A 345 -0.94 14.74 4.06
C ASP A 345 0.16 15.77 3.75
N TYR A 346 0.72 16.41 4.78
CA TYR A 346 1.86 17.31 4.63
C TYR A 346 3.16 16.60 4.18
N THR A 347 3.29 15.31 4.49
CA THR A 347 4.47 14.53 4.09
C THR A 347 4.34 14.07 2.63
N ILE A 348 3.13 13.75 2.19
CA ILE A 348 2.84 13.22 0.86
C ILE A 348 2.79 14.35 -0.17
N SER A 349 2.30 15.54 0.19
CA SER A 349 2.26 16.73 -0.66
C SER A 349 3.62 17.40 -0.81
#